data_f151f46f48b0777ba7ee8894efe8a795
#
_entry.id   f151f46f48b0777ba7ee8894efe8a795
#
_cell.length_a   1.000
_cell.length_b   1.000
_cell.length_c   1.000
_cell.angle_alpha   90.00
_cell.angle_beta   90.00
_cell.angle_gamma   90.00
#
_symmetry.space_group_name_H-M   'P 1'
#
loop_
_entity.id
_entity.type
_entity.pdbx_description
1 polymer ?
#
loop_
_entity_poly.entity_id
_entity_poly.type
_entity_poly.pdbx_seq_one_letter_code
_entity_poly.pdbx_strand_id
1 'polypeptide(L)'
;MKMKNTLSNGEVLFANGKVEEAEKCFLSLLEDDAECKEAYNNLGVIAFQSEDNEKAIDYFTRSLEIDPLYRDAIVNYTNLLRSLDQLPLAIPLLEKVSELNTEDKEIKQLLDDSRNPQPANV
;
A
#
# COMPACT_ATOMS: atom_id res chain seq x y z
N MET A 1 -26.19 14.27 -11.23
CA MET A 1 -26.10 13.42 -10.05
C MET A 1 -24.66 13.32 -9.56
N LYS A 2 -24.43 13.55 -8.29
CA LYS A 2 -23.09 13.37 -7.74
C LYS A 2 -22.79 11.89 -7.59
N MET A 3 -21.56 11.50 -7.94
CA MET A 3 -21.06 10.16 -7.70
C MET A 3 -20.96 9.94 -6.19
N LYS A 4 -21.38 8.77 -5.71
CA LYS A 4 -21.25 8.43 -4.30
C LYS A 4 -19.79 8.17 -3.96
N ASN A 5 -19.41 8.47 -2.74
CA ASN A 5 -18.05 8.18 -2.24
C ASN A 5 -17.97 6.72 -1.83
N THR A 6 -17.78 5.86 -2.81
CA THR A 6 -17.56 4.43 -2.62
C THR A 6 -16.17 4.06 -3.06
N LEU A 7 -15.69 2.91 -2.61
CA LEU A 7 -14.38 2.41 -3.02
C LEU A 7 -14.29 2.31 -4.55
N SER A 8 -15.31 1.71 -5.17
CA SER A 8 -15.36 1.53 -6.62
C SER A 8 -15.29 2.88 -7.36
N ASN A 9 -16.06 3.86 -6.90
CA ASN A 9 -16.07 5.18 -7.55
C ASN A 9 -14.72 5.89 -7.42
N GLY A 10 -14.09 5.78 -6.25
CA GLY A 10 -12.74 6.32 -6.05
C GLY A 10 -11.72 5.69 -6.98
N GLU A 11 -11.80 4.38 -7.14
CA GLU A 11 -10.91 3.64 -8.03
C GLU A 11 -11.12 4.01 -9.50
N VAL A 12 -12.38 4.20 -9.92
CA VAL A 12 -12.69 4.66 -11.27
C VAL A 12 -12.12 6.06 -11.52
N LEU A 13 -12.31 6.97 -10.55
CA LEU A 13 -11.75 8.33 -10.65
C LEU A 13 -10.23 8.29 -10.81
N PHE A 14 -9.58 7.47 -10.01
CA PHE A 14 -8.13 7.32 -10.07
C PHE A 14 -7.69 6.76 -11.43
N ALA A 15 -8.36 5.71 -11.92
CA ALA A 15 -8.05 5.10 -13.22
C ALA A 15 -8.21 6.09 -14.37
N ASN A 16 -9.11 7.07 -14.23
CA ASN A 16 -9.35 8.09 -15.24
C ASN A 16 -8.44 9.32 -15.07
N GLY A 17 -7.47 9.24 -14.17
CA GLY A 17 -6.53 10.34 -13.94
C GLY A 17 -7.07 11.49 -13.10
N LYS A 18 -8.26 11.34 -12.52
CA LYS A 18 -8.86 12.35 -11.66
C LYS A 18 -8.39 12.15 -10.23
N VAL A 19 -7.09 12.35 -10.01
CA VAL A 19 -6.40 11.99 -8.78
C VAL A 19 -6.93 12.77 -7.57
N GLU A 20 -7.12 14.08 -7.70
CA GLU A 20 -7.61 14.90 -6.58
C GLU A 20 -9.03 14.51 -6.17
N GLU A 21 -9.89 14.23 -7.15
CA GLU A 21 -11.26 13.79 -6.88
C GLU A 21 -11.26 12.39 -6.25
N ALA A 22 -10.37 11.51 -6.70
CA ALA A 22 -10.21 10.17 -6.13
C ALA A 22 -9.77 10.27 -4.67
N GLU A 23 -8.79 11.12 -4.37
CA GLU A 23 -8.30 11.33 -3.01
C GLU A 23 -9.44 11.78 -2.09
N LYS A 24 -10.22 12.76 -2.52
CA LYS A 24 -11.36 13.24 -1.75
C LYS A 24 -12.39 12.14 -1.51
N CYS A 25 -12.61 11.30 -2.54
CA CYS A 25 -13.55 10.19 -2.43
C CYS A 25 -13.08 9.17 -1.38
N PHE A 26 -11.80 8.79 -1.41
CA PHE A 26 -11.24 7.85 -0.44
C PHE A 26 -11.24 8.42 0.99
N LEU A 27 -10.90 9.70 1.15
CA LEU A 27 -10.92 10.34 2.47
C LEU A 27 -12.34 10.39 3.03
N SER A 28 -13.32 10.71 2.19
CA SER A 28 -14.72 10.71 2.61
C SER A 28 -15.20 9.31 2.98
N LEU A 29 -14.79 8.31 2.22
CA LEU A 29 -15.11 6.91 2.52
C LEU A 29 -14.59 6.52 3.92
N LEU A 30 -13.39 6.95 4.27
CA LEU A 30 -12.81 6.65 5.58
C LEU A 30 -13.53 7.32 6.74
N GLU A 31 -14.24 8.42 6.50
CA GLU A 31 -15.09 9.04 7.53
C GLU A 31 -16.24 8.10 7.89
N ASP A 32 -16.76 7.35 6.92
CA ASP A 32 -17.87 6.43 7.11
C ASP A 32 -17.41 5.03 7.49
N ASP A 33 -16.23 4.61 7.02
CA ASP A 33 -15.65 3.29 7.28
C ASP A 33 -14.15 3.42 7.53
N ALA A 34 -13.80 3.65 8.79
CA ALA A 34 -12.40 3.84 9.21
C ALA A 34 -11.56 2.56 9.09
N GLU A 35 -12.18 1.40 8.82
CA GLU A 35 -11.51 0.12 8.68
C GLU A 35 -11.38 -0.31 7.22
N CYS A 36 -11.55 0.61 6.28
CA CYS A 36 -11.43 0.31 4.86
C CYS A 36 -9.95 0.26 4.43
N LYS A 37 -9.35 -0.92 4.51
CA LYS A 37 -7.95 -1.13 4.15
C LYS A 37 -7.65 -0.75 2.70
N GLU A 38 -8.61 -0.99 1.79
CA GLU A 38 -8.45 -0.66 0.37
C GLU A 38 -8.33 0.85 0.15
N ALA A 39 -9.12 1.64 0.89
CA ALA A 39 -9.03 3.10 0.80
C ALA A 39 -7.67 3.61 1.28
N TYR A 40 -7.17 3.08 2.38
CA TYR A 40 -5.83 3.44 2.85
C TYR A 40 -4.75 3.06 1.83
N ASN A 41 -4.84 1.86 1.27
CA ASN A 41 -3.88 1.42 0.26
C ASN A 41 -3.90 2.35 -0.97
N ASN A 42 -5.10 2.71 -1.46
CA ASN A 42 -5.23 3.61 -2.59
C ASN A 42 -4.69 5.01 -2.29
N LEU A 43 -4.93 5.52 -1.09
CA LEU A 43 -4.35 6.79 -0.66
C LEU A 43 -2.82 6.72 -0.58
N GLY A 44 -2.29 5.58 -0.16
CA GLY A 44 -0.85 5.34 -0.16
C GLY A 44 -0.26 5.40 -1.55
N VAL A 45 -0.93 4.80 -2.54
CA VAL A 45 -0.50 4.85 -3.94
C VAL A 45 -0.51 6.29 -4.46
N ILE A 46 -1.57 7.04 -4.17
CA ILE A 46 -1.67 8.45 -4.57
C ILE A 46 -0.51 9.25 -3.96
N ALA A 47 -0.25 9.07 -2.67
CA ALA A 47 0.84 9.77 -1.99
C ALA A 47 2.21 9.41 -2.59
N PHE A 48 2.42 8.13 -2.89
CA PHE A 48 3.66 7.66 -3.51
C PHE A 48 3.88 8.32 -4.87
N GLN A 49 2.84 8.37 -5.69
CA GLN A 49 2.92 9.01 -7.01
C GLN A 49 3.17 10.52 -6.91
N SER A 50 2.73 11.14 -5.83
CA SER A 50 2.96 12.56 -5.55
C SER A 50 4.29 12.80 -4.84
N GLU A 51 5.08 11.76 -4.64
CA GLU A 51 6.37 11.82 -3.95
C GLU A 51 6.26 12.25 -2.48
N ASP A 52 5.09 12.10 -1.88
CA ASP A 52 4.89 12.31 -0.45
C ASP A 52 5.10 10.98 0.27
N ASN A 53 6.38 10.62 0.44
CA ASN A 53 6.75 9.29 0.93
C ASN A 53 6.34 9.07 2.39
N GLU A 54 6.36 10.09 3.24
CA GLU A 54 5.90 9.97 4.63
C GLU A 54 4.42 9.59 4.69
N LYS A 55 3.58 10.28 3.91
CA LYS A 55 2.16 9.96 3.83
C LYS A 55 1.94 8.56 3.27
N ALA A 56 2.71 8.20 2.23
CA ALA A 56 2.57 6.88 1.63
C ALA A 56 2.86 5.77 2.65
N ILE A 57 3.94 5.91 3.41
CA ILE A 57 4.29 4.96 4.47
C ILE A 57 3.15 4.88 5.50
N ASP A 58 2.66 6.02 5.94
CA ASP A 58 1.58 6.08 6.94
C ASP A 58 0.32 5.37 6.44
N TYR A 59 -0.10 5.65 5.21
CA TYR A 59 -1.30 5.02 4.65
C TYR A 59 -1.12 3.51 4.45
N PHE A 60 0.00 3.06 3.90
CA PHE A 60 0.23 1.64 3.73
C PHE A 60 0.30 0.90 5.06
N THR A 61 0.95 1.48 6.06
CA THR A 61 1.03 0.84 7.38
C THR A 61 -0.33 0.78 8.07
N ARG A 62 -1.18 1.79 7.91
CA ARG A 62 -2.55 1.75 8.42
C ARG A 62 -3.36 0.64 7.76
N SER A 63 -3.22 0.48 6.45
CA SER A 63 -3.87 -0.61 5.73
C SER A 63 -3.45 -1.97 6.31
N LEU A 64 -2.16 -2.13 6.60
CA LEU A 64 -1.60 -3.38 7.13
C LEU A 64 -1.90 -3.59 8.61
N GLU A 65 -2.18 -2.55 9.37
CA GLU A 65 -2.68 -2.67 10.73
C GLU A 65 -4.08 -3.29 10.75
N ILE A 66 -4.90 -2.93 9.74
CA ILE A 66 -6.25 -3.48 9.59
C ILE A 66 -6.19 -4.92 9.11
N ASP A 67 -5.38 -5.20 8.10
CA ASP A 67 -5.24 -6.55 7.55
C ASP A 67 -3.77 -6.81 7.20
N PRO A 68 -3.02 -7.47 8.11
CA PRO A 68 -1.60 -7.76 7.86
C PRO A 68 -1.34 -8.67 6.66
N LEU A 69 -2.37 -9.35 6.16
CA LEU A 69 -2.26 -10.25 5.00
C LEU A 69 -2.74 -9.60 3.69
N TYR A 70 -3.07 -8.30 3.73
CA TYR A 70 -3.55 -7.61 2.53
C TYR A 70 -2.41 -7.44 1.53
N ARG A 71 -2.41 -8.30 0.52
CA ARG A 71 -1.30 -8.43 -0.43
C ARG A 71 -0.97 -7.12 -1.15
N ASP A 72 -1.99 -6.39 -1.62
CA ASP A 72 -1.76 -5.14 -2.36
C ASP A 72 -0.95 -4.15 -1.54
N ALA A 73 -1.28 -4.01 -0.26
CA ALA A 73 -0.56 -3.11 0.63
C ALA A 73 0.86 -3.62 0.94
N ILE A 74 1.02 -4.94 1.10
CA ILE A 74 2.35 -5.54 1.31
C ILE A 74 3.26 -5.22 0.13
N VAL A 75 2.78 -5.46 -1.08
CA VAL A 75 3.56 -5.25 -2.31
C VAL A 75 3.87 -3.76 -2.48
N ASN A 76 2.87 -2.90 -2.30
CA ASN A 76 3.05 -1.46 -2.46
C ASN A 76 4.02 -0.89 -1.41
N TYR A 77 3.89 -1.33 -0.16
CA TYR A 77 4.78 -0.90 0.92
C TYR A 77 6.23 -1.33 0.67
N THR A 78 6.43 -2.59 0.26
CA THR A 78 7.77 -3.08 -0.04
C THR A 78 8.38 -2.37 -1.25
N ASN A 79 7.58 -2.08 -2.27
CA ASN A 79 8.05 -1.32 -3.43
C ASN A 79 8.46 0.11 -3.04
N LEU A 80 7.69 0.74 -2.16
CA LEU A 80 8.04 2.07 -1.64
C LEU A 80 9.37 2.02 -0.90
N LEU A 81 9.54 1.07 0.01
CA LEU A 81 10.79 0.92 0.76
C LEU A 81 11.98 0.62 -0.16
N ARG A 82 11.75 -0.17 -1.21
CA ARG A 82 12.79 -0.44 -2.20
C ARG A 82 13.21 0.86 -2.90
N SER A 83 12.24 1.70 -3.27
CA SER A 83 12.53 2.95 -3.96
C SER A 83 13.28 3.95 -3.07
N LEU A 84 13.13 3.81 -1.76
CA LEU A 84 13.83 4.65 -0.77
C LEU A 84 15.14 4.02 -0.29
N ASP A 85 15.53 2.88 -0.88
CA ASP A 85 16.71 2.11 -0.48
C ASP A 85 16.63 1.66 0.99
N GLN A 86 15.42 1.36 1.45
CA GLN A 86 15.13 0.97 2.84
C GLN A 86 14.38 -0.36 2.91
N LEU A 87 14.57 -1.21 1.91
CA LEU A 87 13.87 -2.48 1.81
C LEU A 87 14.01 -3.37 3.08
N PRO A 88 15.17 -3.40 3.77
CA PRO A 88 15.27 -4.19 5.00
C PRO A 88 14.27 -3.84 6.09
N LEU A 89 13.67 -2.64 6.06
CA LEU A 89 12.65 -2.26 7.03
C LEU A 89 11.37 -3.10 6.89
N ALA A 90 11.19 -3.79 5.76
CA ALA A 90 10.06 -4.68 5.54
C ALA A 90 10.23 -6.05 6.18
N ILE A 91 11.44 -6.40 6.66
CA ILE A 91 11.74 -7.75 7.16
C ILE A 91 10.77 -8.21 8.26
N PRO A 92 10.53 -7.43 9.33
CA PRO A 92 9.63 -7.90 10.39
C PRO A 92 8.22 -8.21 9.88
N LEU A 93 7.68 -7.36 9.01
CA LEU A 93 6.38 -7.58 8.41
C LEU A 93 6.37 -8.84 7.55
N LEU A 94 7.36 -8.99 6.68
CA LEU A 94 7.42 -10.12 5.76
C LEU A 94 7.65 -11.45 6.48
N GLU A 95 8.42 -11.44 7.56
CA GLU A 95 8.61 -12.63 8.39
C GLU A 95 7.27 -13.08 8.98
N LYS A 96 6.51 -12.12 9.54
CA LYS A 96 5.21 -12.42 10.11
C LYS A 96 4.22 -12.94 9.08
N VAL A 97 4.17 -12.30 7.90
CA VAL A 97 3.30 -12.74 6.80
C VAL A 97 3.69 -14.12 6.31
N SER A 98 4.98 -14.39 6.19
CA SER A 98 5.48 -15.70 5.77
C SER A 98 5.12 -16.80 6.76
N GLU A 99 5.12 -16.51 8.05
CA GLU A 99 4.69 -17.46 9.08
C GLU A 99 3.20 -17.78 8.97
N LEU A 100 2.39 -16.77 8.63
CA LEU A 100 0.94 -16.92 8.51
C LEU A 100 0.53 -17.56 7.18
N ASN A 101 1.35 -17.46 6.16
CA ASN A 101 1.08 -18.00 4.84
C ASN A 101 2.36 -18.62 4.25
N THR A 102 2.65 -19.83 4.70
CA THR A 102 3.91 -20.50 4.38
C THR A 102 4.09 -20.92 2.92
N GLU A 103 2.97 -20.96 2.16
CA GLU A 103 3.01 -21.39 0.77
C GLU A 103 3.18 -20.23 -0.22
N ASP A 104 3.22 -18.99 0.27
CA ASP A 104 3.28 -17.82 -0.60
C ASP A 104 4.71 -17.56 -1.09
N LYS A 105 4.96 -17.96 -2.34
CA LYS A 105 6.29 -17.83 -2.95
C LYS A 105 6.71 -16.37 -3.16
N GLU A 106 5.75 -15.50 -3.48
CA GLU A 106 6.04 -14.09 -3.69
C GLU A 106 6.49 -13.41 -2.39
N ILE A 107 5.81 -13.72 -1.29
CA ILE A 107 6.19 -13.19 0.02
C ILE A 107 7.58 -13.71 0.43
N LYS A 108 7.85 -14.98 0.18
CA LYS A 108 9.19 -15.54 0.45
C LYS A 108 10.26 -14.84 -0.37
N GLN A 109 9.97 -14.55 -1.64
CA GLN A 109 10.91 -13.84 -2.50
C GLN A 109 11.13 -12.40 -2.01
N LEU A 110 10.07 -11.72 -1.61
CA LEU A 110 10.19 -10.37 -1.04
C LEU A 110 11.03 -10.38 0.23
N LEU A 111 10.86 -11.40 1.06
CA LEU A 111 11.63 -11.53 2.29
C LEU A 111 13.12 -11.76 1.98
N ASP A 112 13.42 -12.63 1.03
CA ASP A 112 14.81 -12.88 0.60
C ASP A 112 15.44 -11.61 0.03
N ASP A 113 14.69 -10.87 -0.80
CA ASP A 113 15.16 -9.61 -1.38
C ASP A 113 15.43 -8.57 -0.29
N SER A 114 14.61 -8.57 0.76
CA SER A 114 14.76 -7.63 1.87
C SER A 114 15.97 -7.92 2.73
N ARG A 115 16.31 -9.21 2.88
CA ARG A 115 17.50 -9.64 3.63
C ARG A 115 18.79 -9.44 2.83
N ASN A 116 18.69 -9.50 1.50
CA ASN A 116 19.83 -9.40 0.60
C ASN A 116 19.53 -8.40 -0.51
N PRO A 117 19.36 -7.10 -0.14
CA PRO A 117 18.98 -6.10 -1.15
C PRO A 117 20.07 -5.89 -2.18
N GLN A 118 19.68 -5.85 -3.46
CA GLN A 118 20.60 -5.57 -4.55
C GLN A 118 20.69 -4.07 -4.77
N PRO A 119 21.89 -3.55 -5.07
CA PRO A 119 22.02 -2.13 -5.43
C PRO A 119 21.16 -1.82 -6.66
N ALA A 120 20.58 -0.62 -6.70
CA ALA A 120 19.68 -0.21 -7.78
C ALA A 120 20.36 -0.18 -9.16
N ASN A 121 21.69 -0.12 -9.20
CA ASN A 121 22.46 0.04 -10.42
C ASN A 121 23.18 -1.24 -10.87
N VAL A 122 22.74 -2.40 -10.40
CA VAL A 122 23.34 -3.70 -10.77
C VAL A 122 22.45 -4.41 -11.77
#